data_7740b37e2bde146a610f32957c4d4ad3
#
_entry.id   7740b37e2bde146a610f32957c4d4ad3
#
_cell.length_a   1.000
_cell.length_b   1.000
_cell.length_c   1.000
_cell.angle_alpha   90.00
_cell.angle_beta   90.00
_cell.angle_gamma   90.00
#
_symmetry.space_group_name_H-M   'P 1'
#
loop_
_entity.id
_entity.type
_entity.pdbx_description
1 polymer ?
#
loop_
_entity_poly.entity_id
_entity_poly.type
_entity_poly.pdbx_seq_one_letter_code
_entity_poly.pdbx_strand_id
1 'polypeptide(L)'
;KRVYEVGADMSRIYRKKILNEWALLEQCYNACVQNFSEQSATIVLDTLVTCQDAAYVIGNNLERYWGEETPVVSQIGSLCESLYICHEKILEGTISKQDWGFVQDEIKTIERQLEADLSDKIEMVFLPYKASMWDSLESVWKAACKREECEVYVVPIPYFDKTEEGGFGQEHYEIDQYPDDVPTINYEEYNMEERCPDIVFIHNPYDDYNRVTTIHPNYYVKELKQYVGKVVYIPYYVSNEFNPSDLIVQKDKAAFVMTPGVIFSDYTIVQSENTRQLYLNILRKQSPDVDWETKILGLGSPKIDRIQDCMRDDSKLPEEWRKIIYDRNGERRRVVFYNTSLAALLNCGNMLDKIEDTLKYFEGKKEAVLWWRPHPLYEATLESIMPAQVDRYKKIVQKYKDDGTGIFDDGMDLSWAITETDMYYGDES
;
A
#
# COMPACT_ATOMS: atom_id res chain seq x y z
N LYS A 1 0.55 12.97 34.51
CA LYS A 1 0.25 11.64 35.07
C LYS A 1 -1.15 11.27 34.59
N ARG A 2 -1.30 10.49 33.54
CA ARG A 2 -2.56 9.81 33.21
C ARG A 2 -2.75 8.72 34.27
N VAL A 3 -3.82 8.78 35.02
CA VAL A 3 -4.28 7.69 35.90
C VAL A 3 -4.97 6.71 34.94
N TYR A 4 -4.37 5.58 34.71
CA TYR A 4 -5.01 4.49 33.96
C TYR A 4 -5.96 3.77 34.94
N GLU A 5 -7.22 3.65 34.57
CA GLU A 5 -8.19 2.84 35.31
C GLU A 5 -7.90 1.35 35.03
N VAL A 6 -7.95 0.50 36.03
CA VAL A 6 -7.86 -0.96 35.89
C VAL A 6 -9.01 -1.41 35.00
N GLY A 7 -8.68 -2.11 33.90
CA GLY A 7 -9.66 -2.54 32.90
C GLY A 7 -9.74 -1.65 31.64
N ALA A 8 -8.91 -0.59 31.55
CA ALA A 8 -8.76 0.16 30.30
C ALA A 8 -8.12 -0.70 29.21
N ASP A 9 -8.62 -0.61 27.98
CA ASP A 9 -8.03 -1.34 26.85
C ASP A 9 -6.61 -0.82 26.58
N MET A 10 -5.64 -1.75 26.53
CA MET A 10 -4.23 -1.42 26.34
C MET A 10 -3.99 -0.99 24.89
N SER A 11 -3.42 0.20 24.68
CA SER A 11 -3.13 0.67 23.32
C SER A 11 -2.18 -0.26 22.57
N ARG A 12 -2.34 -0.38 21.25
CA ARG A 12 -1.52 -1.25 20.39
C ARG A 12 -0.02 -0.96 20.48
N ILE A 13 0.37 0.33 20.56
CA ILE A 13 1.77 0.73 20.80
C ILE A 13 2.31 0.09 22.07
N TYR A 14 1.50 0.12 23.13
CA TYR A 14 1.93 -0.37 24.42
C TYR A 14 2.07 -1.89 24.45
N ARG A 15 1.17 -2.61 23.79
CA ARG A 15 1.28 -4.08 23.60
C ARG A 15 2.54 -4.45 22.83
N LYS A 16 2.80 -3.78 21.69
CA LYS A 16 4.04 -3.97 20.90
C LYS A 16 5.29 -3.66 21.73
N LYS A 17 5.24 -2.60 22.54
CA LYS A 17 6.35 -2.24 23.42
C LYS A 17 6.64 -3.34 24.43
N ILE A 18 5.64 -3.90 25.09
CA ILE A 18 5.79 -5.01 26.04
C ILE A 18 6.40 -6.22 25.37
N LEU A 19 5.91 -6.62 24.19
CA LEU A 19 6.47 -7.77 23.45
C LEU A 19 7.92 -7.54 23.04
N ASN A 20 8.28 -6.34 22.61
CA ASN A 20 9.67 -6.00 22.29
C ASN A 20 10.58 -6.00 23.50
N GLU A 21 10.13 -5.45 24.63
CA GLU A 21 10.88 -5.46 25.89
C GLU A 21 11.09 -6.90 26.39
N TRP A 22 10.08 -7.78 26.24
CA TRP A 22 10.20 -9.18 26.58
C TRP A 22 11.22 -9.91 25.70
N ALA A 23 11.18 -9.71 24.39
CA ALA A 23 12.16 -10.29 23.46
C ALA A 23 13.60 -9.86 23.78
N LEU A 24 13.80 -8.60 24.18
CA LEU A 24 15.12 -8.13 24.64
C LEU A 24 15.57 -8.81 25.93
N LEU A 25 14.65 -8.99 26.90
CA LEU A 25 14.93 -9.73 28.14
C LEU A 25 15.38 -11.16 27.82
N GLU A 26 14.67 -11.86 26.95
CA GLU A 26 15.05 -13.21 26.53
C GLU A 26 16.43 -13.25 25.86
N GLN A 27 16.73 -12.31 24.95
CA GLN A 27 18.05 -12.21 24.32
C GLN A 27 19.16 -11.98 25.34
N CYS A 28 18.95 -11.09 26.33
CA CYS A 28 19.91 -10.84 27.41
C CYS A 28 20.14 -12.09 28.26
N TYR A 29 19.06 -12.79 28.63
CA TYR A 29 19.15 -14.02 29.39
C TYR A 29 19.90 -15.12 28.63
N ASN A 30 19.60 -15.33 27.35
CA ASN A 30 20.28 -16.30 26.49
C ASN A 30 21.76 -15.97 26.35
N ALA A 31 22.16 -14.71 26.29
CA ALA A 31 23.54 -14.27 26.28
C ALA A 31 24.24 -14.60 27.63
N CYS A 32 23.57 -14.50 28.78
CA CYS A 32 24.09 -14.93 30.06
C CYS A 32 24.41 -16.41 30.04
N VAL A 33 23.48 -17.26 29.60
CA VAL A 33 23.65 -18.72 29.57
C VAL A 33 24.81 -19.13 28.67
N GLN A 34 24.94 -18.49 27.48
CA GLN A 34 25.98 -18.83 26.49
C GLN A 34 27.40 -18.40 26.94
N ASN A 35 27.50 -17.27 27.64
CA ASN A 35 28.77 -16.65 27.98
C ASN A 35 29.22 -16.91 29.46
N PHE A 36 28.42 -17.70 30.20
CA PHE A 36 28.74 -17.96 31.60
C PHE A 36 30.05 -18.74 31.75
N SER A 37 30.99 -18.15 32.47
CA SER A 37 32.23 -18.77 32.93
C SER A 37 32.63 -18.09 34.24
N GLU A 38 33.55 -18.71 35.00
CA GLU A 38 34.06 -18.10 36.24
C GLU A 38 34.66 -16.70 36.03
N GLN A 39 35.27 -16.48 34.85
CA GLN A 39 35.88 -15.17 34.50
C GLN A 39 34.85 -14.12 34.11
N SER A 40 33.65 -14.50 33.66
CA SER A 40 32.57 -13.61 33.27
C SER A 40 31.47 -13.47 34.32
N ALA A 41 31.62 -14.08 35.49
CA ALA A 41 30.57 -14.16 36.52
C ALA A 41 29.97 -12.77 36.89
N THR A 42 30.83 -11.76 37.06
CA THR A 42 30.35 -10.39 37.42
C THR A 42 29.41 -9.80 36.35
N ILE A 43 29.77 -9.92 35.08
CA ILE A 43 28.95 -9.42 33.98
C ILE A 43 27.61 -10.17 33.92
N VAL A 44 27.66 -11.49 34.13
CA VAL A 44 26.44 -12.31 34.14
C VAL A 44 25.53 -11.96 35.30
N LEU A 45 26.08 -11.73 36.52
CA LEU A 45 25.32 -11.28 37.68
C LEU A 45 24.62 -9.94 37.42
N ASP A 46 25.33 -8.94 36.89
CA ASP A 46 24.76 -7.64 36.55
C ASP A 46 23.63 -7.75 35.48
N THR A 47 23.85 -8.67 34.52
CA THR A 47 22.84 -8.90 33.46
C THR A 47 21.62 -9.63 34.00
N LEU A 48 21.75 -10.57 34.94
CA LEU A 48 20.59 -11.21 35.59
C LEU A 48 19.77 -10.22 36.40
N VAL A 49 20.40 -9.27 37.11
CA VAL A 49 19.70 -8.18 37.80
C VAL A 49 18.96 -7.34 36.79
N THR A 50 19.56 -6.99 35.65
CA THR A 50 18.91 -6.24 34.58
C THR A 50 17.68 -6.98 34.01
N CYS A 51 17.78 -8.30 33.83
CA CYS A 51 16.65 -9.14 33.39
C CYS A 51 15.52 -9.16 34.45
N GLN A 52 15.87 -9.23 35.74
CA GLN A 52 14.91 -9.21 36.83
C GLN A 52 14.17 -7.85 36.90
N ASP A 53 14.91 -6.74 36.79
CA ASP A 53 14.33 -5.40 36.78
C ASP A 53 13.40 -5.20 35.57
N ALA A 54 13.80 -5.68 34.38
CA ALA A 54 12.95 -5.63 33.20
C ALA A 54 11.68 -6.46 33.37
N ALA A 55 11.78 -7.69 33.86
CA ALA A 55 10.62 -8.53 34.16
C ALA A 55 9.67 -7.86 35.15
N TYR A 56 10.20 -7.29 36.23
CA TYR A 56 9.42 -6.56 37.24
C TYR A 56 8.68 -5.34 36.65
N VAL A 57 9.34 -4.57 35.79
CA VAL A 57 8.73 -3.41 35.12
C VAL A 57 7.62 -3.87 34.18
N ILE A 58 7.82 -4.92 33.41
CA ILE A 58 6.80 -5.50 32.52
C ILE A 58 5.62 -6.02 33.34
N GLY A 59 5.87 -6.78 34.42
CA GLY A 59 4.83 -7.29 35.31
C GLY A 59 3.97 -6.20 35.90
N ASN A 60 4.57 -5.15 36.48
CA ASN A 60 3.86 -4.00 37.03
C ASN A 60 3.03 -3.25 35.96
N ASN A 61 3.53 -3.17 34.73
CA ASN A 61 2.80 -2.56 33.65
C ASN A 61 1.55 -3.36 33.28
N LEU A 62 1.68 -4.69 33.17
CA LEU A 62 0.55 -5.58 32.89
C LEU A 62 -0.48 -5.59 34.03
N GLU A 63 -0.01 -5.62 35.29
CA GLU A 63 -0.87 -5.55 36.46
C GLU A 63 -1.78 -4.30 36.49
N ARG A 64 -1.27 -3.14 36.04
CA ARG A 64 -2.06 -1.91 35.94
C ARG A 64 -3.22 -1.99 34.99
N TYR A 65 -3.09 -2.77 33.90
CA TYR A 65 -4.11 -2.94 32.88
C TYR A 65 -5.05 -4.11 33.17
N TRP A 66 -4.50 -5.24 33.65
CA TRP A 66 -5.25 -6.49 33.75
C TRP A 66 -5.56 -6.90 35.20
N GLY A 67 -4.90 -6.31 36.18
CA GLY A 67 -5.02 -6.62 37.59
C GLY A 67 -4.04 -7.71 38.04
N GLU A 68 -3.85 -7.75 39.38
CA GLU A 68 -2.87 -8.63 40.08
C GLU A 68 -3.19 -10.14 39.90
N GLU A 69 -4.48 -10.48 39.73
CA GLU A 69 -4.92 -11.89 39.61
C GLU A 69 -4.68 -12.49 38.19
N THR A 70 -4.12 -11.72 37.26
CA THR A 70 -3.85 -12.20 35.92
C THR A 70 -2.73 -13.24 35.94
N PRO A 71 -2.94 -14.45 35.34
CA PRO A 71 -1.97 -15.54 35.43
C PRO A 71 -0.55 -15.18 34.97
N VAL A 72 -0.42 -14.39 33.89
CA VAL A 72 0.88 -13.97 33.35
C VAL A 72 1.63 -13.05 34.32
N VAL A 73 0.92 -12.18 35.07
CA VAL A 73 1.53 -11.32 36.10
C VAL A 73 2.15 -12.16 37.22
N SER A 74 1.41 -13.17 37.70
CA SER A 74 1.90 -14.12 38.72
C SER A 74 3.10 -14.93 38.20
N GLN A 75 3.09 -15.37 36.92
CA GLN A 75 4.21 -16.09 36.32
C GLN A 75 5.46 -15.21 36.21
N ILE A 76 5.31 -13.93 35.86
CA ILE A 76 6.44 -12.97 35.82
C ILE A 76 7.01 -12.76 37.23
N GLY A 77 6.16 -12.70 38.27
CA GLY A 77 6.60 -12.68 39.66
C GLY A 77 7.47 -13.90 40.02
N SER A 78 7.01 -15.11 39.66
CA SER A 78 7.81 -16.37 39.83
C SER A 78 9.13 -16.33 39.08
N LEU A 79 9.15 -15.80 37.84
CA LEU A 79 10.39 -15.62 37.08
C LEU A 79 11.39 -14.71 37.79
N CYS A 80 10.94 -13.60 38.39
CA CYS A 80 11.80 -12.71 39.16
C CYS A 80 12.48 -13.46 40.33
N GLU A 81 11.73 -14.33 41.04
CA GLU A 81 12.28 -15.17 42.08
C GLU A 81 13.29 -16.17 41.55
N SER A 82 13.01 -16.82 40.41
CA SER A 82 13.93 -17.79 39.76
C SER A 82 15.23 -17.13 39.30
N LEU A 83 15.15 -15.91 38.75
CA LEU A 83 16.34 -15.12 38.39
C LEU A 83 17.20 -14.78 39.60
N TYR A 84 16.55 -14.37 40.72
CA TYR A 84 17.26 -14.14 42.00
C TYR A 84 17.90 -15.37 42.53
N ILE A 85 17.25 -16.54 42.50
CA ILE A 85 17.84 -17.81 42.93
C ILE A 85 19.04 -18.17 42.03
N CYS A 86 18.98 -17.97 40.74
CA CYS A 86 20.16 -18.17 39.86
C CYS A 86 21.31 -17.24 40.23
N HIS A 87 21.02 -15.96 40.51
CA HIS A 87 22.03 -15.00 40.97
C HIS A 87 22.77 -15.51 42.24
N GLU A 88 22.01 -15.90 43.30
CA GLU A 88 22.57 -16.41 44.55
C GLU A 88 23.43 -17.71 44.32
N LYS A 89 22.90 -18.63 43.51
CA LYS A 89 23.64 -19.86 43.16
C LYS A 89 24.96 -19.60 42.41
N ILE A 90 25.04 -18.54 41.62
CA ILE A 90 26.29 -18.12 40.97
C ILE A 90 27.29 -17.63 42.05
N LEU A 91 26.83 -16.81 42.99
CA LEU A 91 27.67 -16.32 44.11
C LEU A 91 28.20 -17.46 44.97
N GLU A 92 27.37 -18.47 45.19
CA GLU A 92 27.76 -19.69 45.97
C GLU A 92 28.58 -20.72 45.16
N GLY A 93 28.68 -20.54 43.83
CA GLY A 93 29.34 -21.51 42.95
C GLY A 93 28.55 -22.82 42.76
N THR A 94 27.23 -22.80 43.00
CA THR A 94 26.37 -24.01 43.00
C THR A 94 25.45 -24.06 41.77
N ILE A 95 25.50 -23.06 40.88
CA ILE A 95 24.66 -22.98 39.68
C ILE A 95 24.81 -24.18 38.76
N SER A 96 23.73 -24.76 38.28
CA SER A 96 23.72 -25.93 37.42
C SER A 96 23.06 -25.65 36.08
N LYS A 97 23.26 -26.56 35.09
CA LYS A 97 22.55 -26.49 33.80
C LYS A 97 21.04 -26.61 33.96
N GLN A 98 20.57 -27.30 34.98
CA GLN A 98 19.15 -27.45 35.28
C GLN A 98 18.53 -26.11 35.71
N ASP A 99 19.24 -25.32 36.51
CA ASP A 99 18.78 -24.00 36.94
C ASP A 99 18.60 -23.06 35.75
N TRP A 100 19.60 -23.02 34.85
CA TRP A 100 19.50 -22.26 33.62
C TRP A 100 18.33 -22.70 32.73
N GLY A 101 18.16 -24.03 32.56
CA GLY A 101 17.08 -24.58 31.76
C GLY A 101 15.70 -24.27 32.32
N PHE A 102 15.54 -24.28 33.63
CA PHE A 102 14.30 -23.98 34.32
C PHE A 102 13.85 -22.53 34.04
N VAL A 103 14.72 -21.55 34.24
CA VAL A 103 14.41 -20.14 33.94
C VAL A 103 14.15 -19.93 32.46
N GLN A 104 14.86 -20.60 31.57
CA GLN A 104 14.60 -20.52 30.12
C GLN A 104 13.19 -21.02 29.75
N ASP A 105 12.75 -22.10 30.38
CA ASP A 105 11.42 -22.66 30.16
C ASP A 105 10.33 -21.72 30.69
N GLU A 106 10.57 -21.06 31.86
CA GLU A 106 9.66 -20.02 32.36
C GLU A 106 9.55 -18.84 31.39
N ILE A 107 10.69 -18.29 30.93
CA ILE A 107 10.74 -17.18 29.95
C ILE A 107 9.91 -17.53 28.71
N LYS A 108 10.13 -18.71 28.11
CA LYS A 108 9.39 -19.16 26.92
C LYS A 108 7.89 -19.41 27.18
N THR A 109 7.54 -19.81 28.39
CA THR A 109 6.15 -20.04 28.74
C THR A 109 5.42 -18.72 28.86
N ILE A 110 6.04 -17.72 29.50
CA ILE A 110 5.51 -16.37 29.63
C ILE A 110 5.43 -15.70 28.24
N GLU A 111 6.46 -15.85 27.39
CA GLU A 111 6.48 -15.35 26.02
C GLU A 111 5.24 -15.81 25.24
N ARG A 112 4.99 -17.13 25.21
CA ARG A 112 3.81 -17.70 24.53
C ARG A 112 2.49 -17.16 25.07
N GLN A 113 2.41 -16.95 26.39
CA GLN A 113 1.22 -16.37 27.01
C GLN A 113 1.05 -14.90 26.63
N LEU A 114 2.14 -14.12 26.68
CA LEU A 114 2.12 -12.71 26.23
C LEU A 114 1.77 -12.57 24.75
N GLU A 115 2.31 -13.40 23.89
CA GLU A 115 1.95 -13.43 22.49
C GLU A 115 0.46 -13.76 22.29
N ALA A 116 -0.09 -14.70 23.04
CA ALA A 116 -1.51 -15.05 22.96
C ALA A 116 -2.44 -13.93 23.48
N ASP A 117 -2.07 -13.31 24.62
CA ASP A 117 -2.90 -12.31 25.30
C ASP A 117 -2.77 -10.90 24.70
N LEU A 118 -1.61 -10.58 24.11
CA LEU A 118 -1.30 -9.28 23.51
C LEU A 118 -1.35 -9.29 21.97
N SER A 119 -1.57 -10.44 21.36
CA SER A 119 -1.63 -10.58 19.91
C SER A 119 -2.86 -9.83 19.37
N ASP A 120 -2.58 -8.81 18.61
CA ASP A 120 -3.58 -8.16 17.77
C ASP A 120 -3.61 -8.79 16.37
N LYS A 121 -4.73 -8.62 15.68
CA LYS A 121 -4.75 -8.86 14.23
C LYS A 121 -3.72 -7.99 13.55
N ILE A 122 -3.14 -8.48 12.46
CA ILE A 122 -2.24 -7.69 11.61
C ILE A 122 -3.01 -6.53 11.03
N GLU A 123 -2.69 -5.31 11.41
CA GLU A 123 -3.35 -4.12 10.91
C GLU A 123 -2.72 -3.68 9.60
N MET A 124 -3.54 -3.72 8.54
CA MET A 124 -3.16 -3.33 7.20
C MET A 124 -3.93 -2.10 6.77
N VAL A 125 -3.22 -1.05 6.35
CA VAL A 125 -3.82 0.21 5.91
C VAL A 125 -3.46 0.49 4.48
N PHE A 126 -4.47 0.80 3.68
CA PHE A 126 -4.32 1.23 2.29
C PHE A 126 -4.51 2.74 2.22
N LEU A 127 -3.53 3.46 1.66
CA LEU A 127 -3.51 4.92 1.54
C LEU A 127 -3.60 5.36 0.06
N PRO A 128 -4.75 5.19 -0.58
CA PRO A 128 -4.93 5.73 -1.92
C PRO A 128 -5.15 7.24 -1.86
N TYR A 129 -4.62 8.01 -2.85
CA TYR A 129 -4.84 9.45 -2.92
C TYR A 129 -5.80 9.85 -4.04
N LYS A 130 -5.99 8.99 -5.06
CA LYS A 130 -6.97 9.19 -6.14
C LYS A 130 -7.84 7.96 -6.31
N ALA A 131 -9.14 8.15 -6.31
CA ALA A 131 -10.11 7.07 -6.50
C ALA A 131 -9.96 6.38 -7.86
N SER A 132 -9.61 7.14 -8.92
CA SER A 132 -9.33 6.60 -10.26
C SER A 132 -8.14 5.65 -10.35
N MET A 133 -7.31 5.57 -9.31
CA MET A 133 -6.14 4.70 -9.23
C MET A 133 -6.32 3.57 -8.21
N TRP A 134 -7.53 3.42 -7.63
CA TRP A 134 -7.84 2.40 -6.63
C TRP A 134 -7.58 0.98 -7.12
N ASP A 135 -7.80 0.71 -8.40
CA ASP A 135 -7.55 -0.58 -9.05
C ASP A 135 -6.11 -1.09 -8.88
N SER A 136 -5.15 -0.21 -8.55
CA SER A 136 -3.77 -0.57 -8.25
C SER A 136 -3.57 -1.20 -6.86
N LEU A 137 -4.56 -1.13 -5.98
CA LEU A 137 -4.52 -1.67 -4.61
C LEU A 137 -5.66 -2.66 -4.35
N GLU A 138 -6.72 -2.63 -5.13
CA GLU A 138 -8.00 -3.30 -4.87
C GLU A 138 -7.86 -4.82 -4.67
N SER A 139 -7.12 -5.53 -5.52
CA SER A 139 -7.00 -6.99 -5.39
C SER A 139 -6.22 -7.41 -4.14
N VAL A 140 -5.22 -6.62 -3.73
CA VAL A 140 -4.46 -6.85 -2.50
C VAL A 140 -5.36 -6.60 -1.29
N TRP A 141 -6.15 -5.51 -1.31
CA TRP A 141 -7.14 -5.22 -0.28
C TRP A 141 -8.17 -6.34 -0.14
N LYS A 142 -8.75 -6.80 -1.26
CA LYS A 142 -9.69 -7.94 -1.27
C LYS A 142 -9.08 -9.22 -0.72
N ALA A 143 -7.81 -9.47 -1.00
CA ALA A 143 -7.09 -10.62 -0.46
C ALA A 143 -6.85 -10.49 1.05
N ALA A 144 -6.48 -9.30 1.53
CA ALA A 144 -6.29 -9.01 2.95
C ALA A 144 -7.59 -9.15 3.75
N CYS A 145 -8.71 -8.64 3.22
CA CYS A 145 -10.03 -8.76 3.86
C CYS A 145 -10.53 -10.21 4.04
N LYS A 146 -10.00 -11.15 3.26
CA LYS A 146 -10.34 -12.59 3.40
C LYS A 146 -9.56 -13.30 4.51
N ARG A 147 -8.59 -12.65 5.12
CA ARG A 147 -7.74 -13.20 6.17
C ARG A 147 -8.29 -12.85 7.55
N GLU A 148 -8.62 -13.86 8.34
CA GLU A 148 -9.16 -13.67 9.69
C GLU A 148 -8.15 -13.03 10.65
N GLU A 149 -6.86 -13.26 10.39
CA GLU A 149 -5.74 -12.67 11.13
C GLU A 149 -5.45 -11.21 10.79
N CYS A 150 -6.15 -10.63 9.79
CA CYS A 150 -5.95 -9.25 9.38
C CYS A 150 -7.11 -8.35 9.79
N GLU A 151 -6.78 -7.12 10.14
CA GLU A 151 -7.69 -5.99 10.29
C GLU A 151 -7.32 -4.96 9.22
N VAL A 152 -8.27 -4.64 8.33
CA VAL A 152 -7.95 -3.94 7.08
C VAL A 152 -8.72 -2.64 6.99
N TYR A 153 -7.99 -1.55 6.71
CA TYR A 153 -8.53 -0.21 6.59
C TYR A 153 -8.17 0.42 5.25
N VAL A 154 -9.10 1.16 4.67
CA VAL A 154 -8.86 2.01 3.49
C VAL A 154 -9.03 3.46 3.95
N VAL A 155 -7.95 4.21 3.89
CA VAL A 155 -7.88 5.60 4.35
C VAL A 155 -7.43 6.47 3.17
N PRO A 156 -8.37 6.98 2.36
CA PRO A 156 -8.04 7.94 1.31
C PRO A 156 -7.33 9.15 1.91
N ILE A 157 -6.26 9.61 1.25
CA ILE A 157 -5.47 10.74 1.73
C ILE A 157 -5.63 11.95 0.79
N PRO A 158 -5.64 13.19 1.32
CA PRO A 158 -5.73 14.38 0.50
C PRO A 158 -4.44 14.64 -0.29
N TYR A 159 -4.59 15.31 -1.42
CA TYR A 159 -3.48 15.80 -2.22
C TYR A 159 -3.73 17.25 -2.64
N PHE A 160 -2.66 17.94 -3.02
CA PHE A 160 -2.68 19.34 -3.36
C PHE A 160 -2.09 19.55 -4.75
N ASP A 161 -2.63 20.50 -5.50
CA ASP A 161 -1.94 21.04 -6.66
C ASP A 161 -0.68 21.78 -6.19
N LYS A 162 0.36 21.80 -7.02
CA LYS A 162 1.54 22.63 -6.75
C LYS A 162 1.41 23.97 -7.44
N THR A 163 1.73 25.05 -6.71
CA THR A 163 1.88 26.37 -7.30
C THR A 163 3.17 26.45 -8.13
N GLU A 164 3.30 27.46 -9.00
CA GLU A 164 4.51 27.70 -9.79
C GLU A 164 5.76 27.87 -8.91
N GLU A 165 5.58 28.35 -7.68
CA GLU A 165 6.63 28.53 -6.68
C GLU A 165 6.94 27.26 -5.88
N GLY A 166 6.22 26.15 -6.16
CA GLY A 166 6.38 24.86 -5.49
C GLY A 166 5.64 24.73 -4.16
N GLY A 167 4.78 25.70 -3.80
CA GLY A 167 3.91 25.65 -2.63
C GLY A 167 2.65 24.78 -2.83
N PHE A 168 1.83 24.67 -1.77
CA PHE A 168 0.55 23.99 -1.81
C PHE A 168 -0.51 24.90 -2.43
N GLY A 169 -1.17 24.40 -3.47
CA GLY A 169 -2.31 25.04 -4.13
C GLY A 169 -3.64 24.51 -3.63
N GLN A 170 -4.54 24.19 -4.55
CA GLN A 170 -5.87 23.67 -4.21
C GLN A 170 -5.75 22.26 -3.60
N GLU A 171 -6.49 22.05 -2.52
CA GLU A 171 -6.65 20.72 -1.91
C GLU A 171 -7.72 19.92 -2.63
N HIS A 172 -7.47 18.64 -2.80
CA HIS A 172 -8.38 17.65 -3.36
C HIS A 172 -8.50 16.47 -2.39
N TYR A 173 -9.73 16.05 -2.13
CA TYR A 173 -10.01 14.90 -1.29
C TYR A 173 -11.15 14.09 -1.90
N GLU A 174 -10.86 12.86 -2.34
CA GLU A 174 -11.75 12.07 -3.19
C GLU A 174 -12.46 10.92 -2.44
N ILE A 175 -12.67 11.03 -1.12
CA ILE A 175 -13.24 9.94 -0.30
C ILE A 175 -14.60 9.44 -0.81
N ASP A 176 -15.44 10.33 -1.31
CA ASP A 176 -16.80 10.00 -1.79
C ASP A 176 -16.82 9.38 -3.21
N GLN A 177 -15.66 9.23 -3.84
CA GLN A 177 -15.53 8.72 -5.22
C GLN A 177 -15.11 7.24 -5.28
N TYR A 178 -14.90 6.60 -4.13
CA TYR A 178 -14.57 5.17 -4.07
C TYR A 178 -15.82 4.32 -4.29
N PRO A 179 -15.67 3.07 -4.78
CA PRO A 179 -16.80 2.15 -4.94
C PRO A 179 -17.55 1.93 -3.62
N ASP A 180 -18.87 1.77 -3.68
CA ASP A 180 -19.75 1.60 -2.50
C ASP A 180 -19.39 0.36 -1.62
N ASP A 181 -18.74 -0.64 -2.21
CA ASP A 181 -18.29 -1.84 -1.52
C ASP A 181 -16.93 -1.70 -0.82
N VAL A 182 -16.28 -0.53 -0.95
CA VAL A 182 -15.01 -0.21 -0.29
C VAL A 182 -15.27 0.67 0.94
N PRO A 183 -15.20 0.12 2.16
CA PRO A 183 -15.39 0.90 3.39
C PRO A 183 -14.19 1.83 3.59
N THR A 184 -14.38 3.12 3.35
CA THR A 184 -13.37 4.15 3.57
C THR A 184 -13.52 4.80 4.94
N ILE A 185 -12.39 5.21 5.52
CA ILE A 185 -12.30 5.99 6.75
C ILE A 185 -11.69 7.34 6.44
N ASN A 186 -12.24 8.42 7.01
CA ASN A 186 -11.66 9.75 6.90
C ASN A 186 -10.25 9.77 7.50
N TYR A 187 -9.29 10.34 6.77
CA TYR A 187 -7.89 10.41 7.22
C TYR A 187 -7.72 11.16 8.55
N GLU A 188 -8.62 12.07 8.90
CA GLU A 188 -8.62 12.79 10.19
C GLU A 188 -9.08 11.90 11.37
N GLU A 189 -9.83 10.83 11.08
CA GLU A 189 -10.34 9.88 12.07
C GLU A 189 -9.37 8.71 12.29
N TYR A 190 -8.38 8.51 11.41
CA TYR A 190 -7.39 7.45 11.51
C TYR A 190 -6.03 7.99 11.98
N ASN A 191 -5.74 7.85 13.26
CA ASN A 191 -4.48 8.32 13.83
C ASN A 191 -3.36 7.29 13.67
N MET A 192 -2.45 7.53 12.71
CA MET A 192 -1.29 6.65 12.42
C MET A 192 -0.36 6.49 13.63
N GLU A 193 -0.13 7.57 14.40
CA GLU A 193 0.77 7.57 15.55
C GLU A 193 0.21 6.73 16.71
N GLU A 194 -1.10 6.80 16.96
CA GLU A 194 -1.75 6.02 18.02
C GLU A 194 -1.93 4.54 17.63
N ARG A 195 -2.23 4.28 16.36
CA ARG A 195 -2.54 2.93 15.90
C ARG A 195 -1.30 2.11 15.54
N CYS A 196 -0.24 2.73 15.06
CA CYS A 196 1.01 2.07 14.63
C CYS A 196 0.76 0.83 13.77
N PRO A 197 0.13 0.96 12.61
CA PRO A 197 -0.24 -0.19 11.78
C PRO A 197 0.97 -1.02 11.40
N ASP A 198 0.76 -2.34 11.22
CA ASP A 198 1.85 -3.27 10.87
C ASP A 198 2.31 -3.06 9.44
N ILE A 199 1.36 -2.84 8.51
CA ILE A 199 1.66 -2.69 7.08
C ILE A 199 0.83 -1.55 6.52
N VAL A 200 1.49 -0.66 5.79
CA VAL A 200 0.83 0.40 5.02
C VAL A 200 1.13 0.20 3.54
N PHE A 201 0.09 0.20 2.72
CA PHE A 201 0.18 0.13 1.26
C PHE A 201 -0.02 1.52 0.66
N ILE A 202 0.91 1.95 -0.18
CA ILE A 202 0.85 3.21 -0.93
C ILE A 202 0.95 2.95 -2.43
N HIS A 203 0.35 3.80 -3.23
CA HIS A 203 0.51 3.76 -4.69
C HIS A 203 1.13 5.03 -5.29
N ASN A 204 1.22 6.11 -4.51
CA ASN A 204 1.94 7.32 -4.91
C ASN A 204 3.41 7.24 -4.47
N PRO A 205 4.39 7.25 -5.40
CA PRO A 205 5.79 7.14 -5.04
C PRO A 205 6.48 8.49 -4.85
N TYR A 206 5.82 9.60 -5.15
CA TYR A 206 6.53 10.86 -5.41
C TYR A 206 6.74 11.73 -4.19
N ASP A 207 5.91 11.57 -3.13
CA ASP A 207 5.87 12.53 -2.02
C ASP A 207 5.76 13.96 -2.57
N ASP A 208 6.79 14.79 -2.40
CA ASP A 208 6.91 16.16 -2.93
C ASP A 208 7.67 16.26 -4.27
N TYR A 209 8.15 15.14 -4.83
CA TYR A 209 8.97 15.15 -6.07
C TYR A 209 8.15 15.36 -7.34
N ASN A 210 6.84 15.15 -7.32
CA ASN A 210 5.99 15.48 -8.47
C ASN A 210 5.89 17.01 -8.62
N ARG A 211 5.95 17.50 -9.86
CA ARG A 211 5.92 18.93 -10.16
C ARG A 211 4.51 19.50 -10.20
N VAL A 212 3.49 18.66 -10.35
CA VAL A 212 2.10 19.08 -10.55
C VAL A 212 1.29 18.95 -9.26
N THR A 213 1.48 17.87 -8.52
CA THR A 213 0.73 17.59 -7.30
C THR A 213 1.63 17.07 -6.20
N THR A 214 1.19 17.16 -4.95
CA THR A 214 1.82 16.52 -3.79
C THR A 214 0.73 15.97 -2.87
N ILE A 215 0.98 14.82 -2.23
CA ILE A 215 0.11 14.32 -1.17
C ILE A 215 0.34 15.12 0.12
N HIS A 216 -0.56 14.97 1.10
CA HIS A 216 -0.38 15.62 2.40
C HIS A 216 0.92 15.16 3.07
N PRO A 217 1.76 16.08 3.59
CA PRO A 217 3.11 15.76 4.09
C PRO A 217 3.19 14.69 5.16
N ASN A 218 2.19 14.58 6.04
CA ASN A 218 2.14 13.52 7.06
C ASN A 218 2.13 12.09 6.49
N TYR A 219 1.83 11.95 5.19
CA TYR A 219 1.81 10.66 4.48
C TYR A 219 3.01 10.47 3.54
N TYR A 220 4.01 11.34 3.60
CA TYR A 220 5.29 11.08 2.95
C TYR A 220 5.91 9.81 3.52
N VAL A 221 6.56 9.03 2.67
CA VAL A 221 7.06 7.71 3.08
C VAL A 221 7.97 7.76 4.30
N LYS A 222 8.83 8.79 4.41
CA LYS A 222 9.71 8.96 5.57
C LYS A 222 8.94 9.26 6.86
N GLU A 223 7.86 10.02 6.77
CA GLU A 223 7.02 10.31 7.93
C GLU A 223 6.24 9.06 8.36
N LEU A 224 5.64 8.33 7.42
CA LEU A 224 4.98 7.07 7.70
C LEU A 224 5.89 6.07 8.44
N LYS A 225 7.17 5.99 8.05
CA LYS A 225 8.13 5.07 8.68
C LYS A 225 8.43 5.35 10.14
N GLN A 226 8.02 6.48 10.69
CA GLN A 226 8.15 6.75 12.12
C GLN A 226 7.14 5.97 12.95
N TYR A 227 5.99 5.61 12.36
CA TYR A 227 4.87 5.01 13.07
C TYR A 227 4.49 3.62 12.56
N VAL A 228 4.89 3.26 11.34
CA VAL A 228 4.44 2.06 10.63
C VAL A 228 5.47 0.95 10.67
N GLY A 229 5.04 -0.28 10.88
CA GLY A 229 5.92 -1.45 10.85
C GLY A 229 6.59 -1.67 9.50
N LYS A 230 5.81 -1.68 8.42
CA LYS A 230 6.27 -1.83 7.04
C LYS A 230 5.50 -0.93 6.09
N VAL A 231 6.19 -0.29 5.15
CA VAL A 231 5.60 0.43 4.02
C VAL A 231 5.81 -0.37 2.75
N VAL A 232 4.73 -0.63 2.01
CA VAL A 232 4.73 -1.36 0.74
C VAL A 232 4.24 -0.42 -0.36
N TYR A 233 5.09 -0.17 -1.35
CA TYR A 233 4.73 0.59 -2.53
C TYR A 233 4.30 -0.32 -3.67
N ILE A 234 3.13 -0.05 -4.27
CA ILE A 234 2.60 -0.72 -5.46
C ILE A 234 2.30 0.35 -6.52
N PRO A 235 2.99 0.36 -7.68
CA PRO A 235 2.77 1.36 -8.72
C PRO A 235 1.32 1.36 -9.23
N TYR A 236 0.75 2.55 -9.40
CA TYR A 236 -0.59 2.74 -9.97
C TYR A 236 -0.62 2.63 -11.51
N TYR A 237 0.51 2.37 -12.15
CA TYR A 237 0.63 2.23 -13.59
C TYR A 237 1.22 0.88 -13.99
N VAL A 238 0.98 0.48 -15.23
CA VAL A 238 1.61 -0.67 -15.89
C VAL A 238 2.49 -0.14 -17.01
N SER A 239 3.73 -0.58 -17.07
CA SER A 239 4.68 -0.19 -18.12
C SER A 239 4.57 -1.10 -19.33
N ASN A 240 4.92 -0.58 -20.51
CA ASN A 240 5.15 -1.38 -21.70
C ASN A 240 6.32 -2.36 -21.50
N GLU A 241 6.40 -3.39 -22.34
CA GLU A 241 7.55 -4.29 -22.41
C GLU A 241 8.81 -3.56 -22.87
N PHE A 242 9.94 -3.94 -22.30
CA PHE A 242 11.25 -3.34 -22.61
C PHE A 242 12.38 -4.32 -22.29
N ASN A 243 13.57 -4.03 -22.83
CA ASN A 243 14.79 -4.73 -22.42
C ASN A 243 15.40 -4.05 -21.18
N PRO A 244 15.43 -4.71 -20.00
CA PRO A 244 15.94 -4.09 -18.77
C PRO A 244 17.47 -3.82 -18.81
N SER A 245 18.20 -4.43 -19.73
CA SER A 245 19.63 -4.19 -19.94
C SER A 245 19.94 -3.04 -20.88
N ASP A 246 18.94 -2.49 -21.57
CA ASP A 246 19.12 -1.35 -22.46
C ASP A 246 19.39 -0.07 -21.64
N LEU A 247 20.53 0.56 -21.92
CA LEU A 247 20.96 1.77 -21.21
C LEU A 247 20.09 2.98 -21.50
N ILE A 248 19.47 3.06 -22.68
CA ILE A 248 18.53 4.12 -23.03
C ILE A 248 17.27 3.97 -22.19
N VAL A 249 16.71 2.76 -22.14
CA VAL A 249 15.55 2.46 -21.29
C VAL A 249 15.84 2.75 -19.80
N GLN A 250 17.01 2.34 -19.30
CA GLN A 250 17.41 2.63 -17.93
C GLN A 250 17.46 4.13 -17.66
N LYS A 251 18.00 4.92 -18.58
CA LYS A 251 18.07 6.38 -18.44
C LYS A 251 16.69 7.02 -18.46
N ASP A 252 15.82 6.62 -19.36
CA ASP A 252 14.48 7.18 -19.51
C ASP A 252 13.57 6.82 -18.32
N LYS A 253 13.72 5.61 -17.79
CA LYS A 253 12.92 5.14 -16.65
C LYS A 253 13.50 5.52 -15.27
N ALA A 254 14.73 6.05 -15.22
CA ALA A 254 15.38 6.38 -13.94
C ALA A 254 14.55 7.32 -13.04
N ALA A 255 13.85 8.29 -13.63
CA ALA A 255 13.01 9.22 -12.86
C ALA A 255 11.83 8.54 -12.15
N PHE A 256 11.31 7.43 -12.68
CA PHE A 256 10.24 6.64 -12.05
C PHE A 256 10.77 5.70 -10.97
N VAL A 257 12.03 5.26 -11.10
CA VAL A 257 12.69 4.35 -10.16
C VAL A 257 13.27 5.12 -8.97
N MET A 258 13.83 6.31 -9.22
CA MET A 258 14.48 7.13 -8.18
C MET A 258 13.49 8.03 -7.44
N THR A 259 12.39 7.45 -6.97
CA THR A 259 11.33 8.15 -6.23
C THR A 259 11.37 7.81 -4.74
N PRO A 260 10.88 8.69 -3.85
CA PRO A 260 10.81 8.42 -2.42
C PRO A 260 10.11 7.10 -2.10
N GLY A 261 8.98 6.78 -2.76
CA GLY A 261 8.25 5.54 -2.58
C GLY A 261 9.09 4.29 -2.83
N VAL A 262 9.94 4.28 -3.86
CA VAL A 262 10.84 3.16 -4.14
C VAL A 262 12.00 3.09 -3.15
N ILE A 263 12.60 4.26 -2.84
CA ILE A 263 13.83 4.32 -2.04
C ILE A 263 13.56 4.02 -0.57
N PHE A 264 12.49 4.56 0.01
CA PHE A 264 12.24 4.52 1.45
C PHE A 264 11.22 3.49 1.90
N SER A 265 10.37 2.94 1.01
CA SER A 265 9.50 1.81 1.36
C SER A 265 10.31 0.58 1.75
N ASP A 266 9.74 -0.30 2.55
CA ASP A 266 10.35 -1.59 2.89
C ASP A 266 10.29 -2.55 1.70
N TYR A 267 9.18 -2.51 0.94
CA TYR A 267 8.99 -3.31 -0.27
C TYR A 267 8.40 -2.49 -1.40
N THR A 268 8.85 -2.76 -2.62
CA THR A 268 8.25 -2.24 -3.85
C THR A 268 7.82 -3.43 -4.71
N ILE A 269 6.53 -3.53 -4.98
CA ILE A 269 5.96 -4.60 -5.81
C ILE A 269 5.85 -4.08 -7.24
N VAL A 270 6.52 -4.72 -8.18
CA VAL A 270 6.49 -4.33 -9.59
C VAL A 270 5.84 -5.40 -10.46
N GLN A 271 5.36 -4.99 -11.63
CA GLN A 271 4.49 -5.79 -12.50
C GLN A 271 5.09 -7.09 -13.03
N SER A 272 6.42 -7.22 -13.08
CA SER A 272 7.08 -8.40 -13.65
C SER A 272 8.53 -8.52 -13.20
N GLU A 273 9.13 -9.70 -13.41
CA GLU A 273 10.56 -9.88 -13.19
C GLU A 273 11.40 -9.01 -14.12
N ASN A 274 10.93 -8.74 -15.33
CA ASN A 274 11.58 -7.85 -16.27
C ASN A 274 11.67 -6.41 -15.74
N THR A 275 10.56 -5.90 -15.15
CA THR A 275 10.53 -4.61 -14.47
C THR A 275 11.42 -4.62 -13.23
N ARG A 276 11.42 -5.72 -12.45
CA ARG A 276 12.29 -5.89 -11.30
C ARG A 276 13.77 -5.75 -11.70
N GLN A 277 14.20 -6.42 -12.75
CA GLN A 277 15.58 -6.33 -13.25
C GLN A 277 15.95 -4.91 -13.68
N LEU A 278 15.04 -4.16 -14.30
CA LEU A 278 15.26 -2.75 -14.63
C LEU A 278 15.52 -1.92 -13.36
N TYR A 279 14.66 -2.06 -12.33
CA TYR A 279 14.80 -1.36 -11.06
C TYR A 279 16.14 -1.69 -10.39
N LEU A 280 16.50 -2.96 -10.30
CA LEU A 280 17.77 -3.42 -9.75
C LEU A 280 18.97 -2.85 -10.52
N ASN A 281 18.93 -2.84 -11.86
CA ASN A 281 20.00 -2.29 -12.68
C ASN A 281 20.21 -0.78 -12.49
N ILE A 282 19.17 -0.03 -12.17
CA ILE A 282 19.24 1.41 -11.88
C ILE A 282 19.70 1.64 -10.44
N LEU A 283 19.05 1.01 -9.46
CA LEU A 283 19.26 1.25 -8.04
C LEU A 283 20.64 0.83 -7.55
N ARG A 284 21.16 -0.31 -8.02
CA ARG A 284 22.51 -0.78 -7.68
C ARG A 284 23.63 0.17 -8.10
N LYS A 285 23.42 0.91 -9.21
CA LYS A 285 24.40 1.92 -9.65
C LYS A 285 24.44 3.14 -8.74
N GLN A 286 23.33 3.46 -8.09
CA GLN A 286 23.21 4.63 -7.22
C GLN A 286 23.55 4.31 -5.76
N SER A 287 23.18 3.14 -5.28
CA SER A 287 23.36 2.72 -3.89
C SER A 287 23.71 1.22 -3.83
N PRO A 288 24.97 0.86 -4.10
CA PRO A 288 25.39 -0.54 -4.20
C PRO A 288 25.35 -1.28 -2.86
N ASP A 289 25.40 -0.56 -1.74
CA ASP A 289 25.44 -1.13 -0.39
C ASP A 289 24.06 -1.52 0.15
N VAL A 290 22.99 -1.20 -0.58
CA VAL A 290 21.61 -1.53 -0.18
C VAL A 290 21.20 -2.87 -0.80
N ASP A 291 20.60 -3.75 0.00
CA ASP A 291 20.01 -5.01 -0.48
C ASP A 291 18.69 -4.75 -1.21
N TRP A 292 18.80 -4.33 -2.46
CA TRP A 292 17.65 -4.10 -3.34
C TRP A 292 16.95 -5.39 -3.76
N GLU A 293 17.63 -6.53 -3.73
CA GLU A 293 17.06 -7.84 -4.10
C GLU A 293 15.87 -8.23 -3.24
N THR A 294 15.97 -7.98 -1.95
CA THR A 294 14.90 -8.28 -0.99
C THR A 294 13.80 -7.23 -0.98
N LYS A 295 14.10 -6.00 -1.43
CA LYS A 295 13.14 -4.88 -1.45
C LYS A 295 12.27 -4.83 -2.70
N ILE A 296 12.84 -5.13 -3.88
CA ILE A 296 12.12 -5.02 -5.16
C ILE A 296 11.63 -6.40 -5.57
N LEU A 297 10.31 -6.56 -5.66
CA LEU A 297 9.65 -7.84 -5.89
C LEU A 297 8.81 -7.78 -7.18
N GLY A 298 9.05 -8.70 -8.10
CA GLY A 298 8.33 -8.80 -9.38
C GLY A 298 7.12 -9.73 -9.26
N LEU A 299 6.08 -9.32 -8.54
CA LEU A 299 4.95 -10.18 -8.18
C LEU A 299 3.70 -9.99 -9.05
N GLY A 300 3.69 -9.02 -9.95
CA GLY A 300 2.51 -8.69 -10.75
C GLY A 300 1.96 -7.30 -10.45
N SER A 301 0.80 -6.99 -11.04
CA SER A 301 0.10 -5.72 -10.81
C SER A 301 -1.38 -5.97 -10.52
N PRO A 302 -1.93 -5.44 -9.43
CA PRO A 302 -3.35 -5.53 -9.10
C PRO A 302 -4.29 -5.02 -10.21
N LYS A 303 -3.81 -4.07 -11.03
CA LYS A 303 -4.57 -3.60 -12.20
C LYS A 303 -4.87 -4.72 -13.20
N ILE A 304 -3.98 -5.69 -13.35
CA ILE A 304 -4.20 -6.85 -14.23
C ILE A 304 -5.26 -7.78 -13.63
N ASP A 305 -5.27 -7.94 -12.30
CA ASP A 305 -6.32 -8.73 -11.62
C ASP A 305 -7.70 -8.13 -11.86
N ARG A 306 -7.83 -6.80 -11.81
CA ARG A 306 -9.07 -6.09 -12.11
C ARG A 306 -9.56 -6.37 -13.52
N ILE A 307 -8.66 -6.31 -14.51
CA ILE A 307 -8.97 -6.64 -15.91
C ILE A 307 -9.45 -8.09 -16.01
N GLN A 308 -8.77 -9.05 -15.36
CA GLN A 308 -9.17 -10.46 -15.38
C GLN A 308 -10.53 -10.70 -14.71
N ASP A 309 -10.85 -9.96 -13.66
CA ASP A 309 -12.15 -10.06 -12.98
C ASP A 309 -13.28 -9.54 -13.90
N CYS A 310 -13.05 -8.47 -14.66
CA CYS A 310 -13.99 -8.00 -15.67
C CYS A 310 -14.19 -9.01 -16.81
N MET A 311 -13.13 -9.64 -17.30
CA MET A 311 -13.22 -10.68 -18.35
C MET A 311 -14.03 -11.93 -17.92
N ARG A 312 -14.18 -12.14 -16.62
CA ARG A 312 -14.90 -13.31 -16.07
C ARG A 312 -16.39 -13.07 -15.87
N ASP A 313 -16.86 -11.84 -15.95
CA ASP A 313 -18.24 -11.53 -15.57
C ASP A 313 -18.87 -10.40 -16.41
N ASP A 314 -19.21 -10.74 -17.66
CA ASP A 314 -19.95 -9.85 -18.58
C ASP A 314 -21.29 -9.37 -18.00
N SER A 315 -21.81 -10.05 -16.96
CA SER A 315 -23.09 -9.67 -16.35
C SER A 315 -23.01 -8.32 -15.63
N LYS A 316 -21.82 -7.88 -15.25
CA LYS A 316 -21.56 -6.59 -14.58
C LYS A 316 -21.38 -5.42 -15.55
N LEU A 317 -21.29 -5.68 -16.86
CA LEU A 317 -21.23 -4.61 -17.86
C LEU A 317 -22.50 -3.76 -17.78
N PRO A 318 -22.39 -2.41 -17.72
CA PRO A 318 -23.54 -1.53 -17.70
C PRO A 318 -24.56 -1.88 -18.77
N GLU A 319 -25.85 -1.92 -18.40
CA GLU A 319 -26.92 -2.36 -19.31
C GLU A 319 -27.02 -1.48 -20.56
N GLU A 320 -26.75 -0.18 -20.44
CA GLU A 320 -26.71 0.77 -21.55
C GLU A 320 -25.62 0.42 -22.56
N TRP A 321 -24.42 0.03 -22.10
CA TRP A 321 -23.31 -0.39 -22.96
C TRP A 321 -23.58 -1.75 -23.59
N ARG A 322 -24.17 -2.66 -22.83
CA ARG A 322 -24.59 -3.97 -23.35
C ARG A 322 -25.58 -3.81 -24.52
N LYS A 323 -26.56 -2.93 -24.43
CA LYS A 323 -27.52 -2.62 -25.51
C LYS A 323 -26.84 -2.06 -26.77
N ILE A 324 -25.67 -1.43 -26.61
CA ILE A 324 -24.88 -0.91 -27.72
C ILE A 324 -23.99 -2.01 -28.33
N ILE A 325 -23.39 -2.85 -27.51
CA ILE A 325 -22.47 -3.93 -27.95
C ILE A 325 -23.24 -5.06 -28.60
N TYR A 326 -24.39 -5.42 -28.08
CA TYR A 326 -25.21 -6.50 -28.63
C TYR A 326 -26.35 -5.93 -29.48
N ASP A 327 -26.58 -6.53 -30.65
CA ASP A 327 -27.68 -6.16 -31.53
C ASP A 327 -29.05 -6.66 -30.99
N ARG A 328 -30.14 -6.31 -31.69
CA ARG A 328 -31.50 -6.73 -31.31
C ARG A 328 -31.74 -8.25 -31.32
N ASN A 329 -30.86 -9.00 -32.01
CA ASN A 329 -30.92 -10.45 -32.08
C ASN A 329 -30.04 -11.10 -30.98
N GLY A 330 -29.32 -10.30 -30.18
CA GLY A 330 -28.39 -10.74 -29.17
C GLY A 330 -27.00 -11.13 -29.75
N GLU A 331 -26.73 -10.78 -31.01
CA GLU A 331 -25.41 -10.99 -31.60
C GLU A 331 -24.45 -9.86 -31.19
N ARG A 332 -23.25 -10.23 -30.71
CA ARG A 332 -22.23 -9.28 -30.29
C ARG A 332 -21.58 -8.62 -31.51
N ARG A 333 -21.56 -7.30 -31.54
CA ARG A 333 -20.84 -6.51 -32.51
C ARG A 333 -19.35 -6.42 -32.12
N ARG A 334 -18.46 -6.23 -33.09
CA ARG A 334 -17.06 -5.98 -32.80
C ARG A 334 -16.86 -4.61 -32.17
N VAL A 335 -16.12 -4.57 -31.06
CA VAL A 335 -15.85 -3.33 -30.35
C VAL A 335 -14.48 -2.80 -30.74
N VAL A 336 -14.44 -1.58 -31.24
CA VAL A 336 -13.21 -0.87 -31.58
C VAL A 336 -12.97 0.20 -30.50
N PHE A 337 -11.92 0.01 -29.71
CA PHE A 337 -11.54 0.99 -28.69
C PHE A 337 -10.79 2.14 -29.35
N TYR A 338 -11.35 3.34 -29.24
CA TYR A 338 -10.77 4.58 -29.74
C TYR A 338 -10.29 5.45 -28.57
N ASN A 339 -8.98 5.43 -28.33
CA ASN A 339 -8.35 6.28 -27.32
C ASN A 339 -7.76 7.53 -27.97
N THR A 340 -8.01 8.72 -27.37
CA THR A 340 -7.47 9.99 -27.81
C THR A 340 -6.62 10.64 -26.72
N SER A 341 -5.31 10.79 -26.97
CA SER A 341 -4.33 11.27 -25.99
C SER A 341 -4.20 12.81 -25.98
N LEU A 342 -3.62 13.34 -24.88
CA LEU A 342 -3.23 14.74 -24.81
C LEU A 342 -2.08 15.06 -25.79
N ALA A 343 -1.15 14.12 -25.97
CA ALA A 343 -0.04 14.31 -26.89
C ALA A 343 -0.52 14.52 -28.33
N ALA A 344 -1.51 13.73 -28.78
CA ALA A 344 -2.12 13.92 -30.09
C ALA A 344 -2.91 15.24 -30.18
N LEU A 345 -3.64 15.61 -29.14
CA LEU A 345 -4.35 16.88 -29.09
C LEU A 345 -3.42 18.09 -29.26
N LEU A 346 -2.29 18.09 -28.54
CA LEU A 346 -1.36 19.20 -28.53
C LEU A 346 -0.46 19.28 -29.78
N ASN A 347 -0.17 18.14 -30.38
CA ASN A 347 0.75 18.06 -31.53
C ASN A 347 0.04 18.02 -32.89
N CYS A 348 -1.25 17.69 -32.95
CA CYS A 348 -2.04 17.64 -34.18
C CYS A 348 -3.06 18.79 -34.23
N GLY A 349 -2.80 19.81 -35.04
CA GLY A 349 -3.67 20.99 -35.16
C GLY A 349 -5.11 20.70 -35.65
N ASN A 350 -5.37 19.51 -36.19
CA ASN A 350 -6.68 19.06 -36.70
C ASN A 350 -7.26 17.87 -35.93
N MET A 351 -6.92 17.70 -34.67
CA MET A 351 -7.33 16.51 -33.90
C MET A 351 -8.85 16.40 -33.76
N LEU A 352 -9.60 17.52 -33.60
CA LEU A 352 -11.04 17.48 -33.57
C LEU A 352 -11.68 17.06 -34.89
N ASP A 353 -11.08 17.43 -36.06
CA ASP A 353 -11.51 16.93 -37.36
C ASP A 353 -11.34 15.42 -37.45
N LYS A 354 -10.19 14.89 -37.02
CA LYS A 354 -9.93 13.44 -36.96
C LYS A 354 -10.94 12.71 -36.08
N ILE A 355 -11.30 13.28 -34.93
CA ILE A 355 -12.34 12.72 -34.06
C ILE A 355 -13.67 12.67 -34.80
N GLU A 356 -14.16 13.80 -35.35
CA GLU A 356 -15.43 13.86 -36.08
C GLU A 356 -15.48 12.87 -37.25
N ASP A 357 -14.42 12.80 -38.05
CA ASP A 357 -14.31 11.85 -39.17
C ASP A 357 -14.35 10.40 -38.70
N THR A 358 -13.68 10.09 -37.57
CA THR A 358 -13.70 8.75 -36.97
C THR A 358 -15.10 8.38 -36.50
N LEU A 359 -15.77 9.27 -35.72
CA LEU A 359 -17.13 9.05 -35.26
C LEU A 359 -18.09 8.82 -36.43
N LYS A 360 -18.01 9.66 -37.45
CA LYS A 360 -18.81 9.56 -38.66
C LYS A 360 -18.56 8.27 -39.45
N TYR A 361 -17.31 7.78 -39.48
CA TYR A 361 -16.99 6.52 -40.15
C TYR A 361 -17.72 5.33 -39.51
N PHE A 362 -17.86 5.35 -38.17
CA PHE A 362 -18.53 4.27 -37.45
C PHE A 362 -20.06 4.47 -37.36
N GLU A 363 -20.58 5.64 -37.71
CA GLU A 363 -22.02 5.92 -37.75
C GLU A 363 -22.73 4.93 -38.69
N GLY A 364 -23.71 4.20 -38.17
CA GLY A 364 -24.50 3.23 -38.93
C GLY A 364 -23.83 1.90 -39.26
N LYS A 365 -22.61 1.63 -38.79
CA LYS A 365 -21.99 0.30 -38.90
C LYS A 365 -22.76 -0.70 -38.04
N LYS A 366 -23.23 -1.80 -38.66
CA LYS A 366 -23.99 -2.84 -37.97
C LYS A 366 -23.09 -3.85 -37.28
N GLU A 367 -21.94 -4.11 -37.87
CA GLU A 367 -20.98 -5.13 -37.46
C GLU A 367 -19.98 -4.65 -36.42
N ALA A 368 -19.87 -3.31 -36.20
CA ALA A 368 -18.88 -2.73 -35.29
C ALA A 368 -19.46 -1.59 -34.48
N VAL A 369 -18.91 -1.43 -33.28
CA VAL A 369 -19.21 -0.34 -32.31
C VAL A 369 -17.90 0.38 -32.01
N LEU A 370 -17.91 1.69 -32.00
CA LEU A 370 -16.79 2.49 -31.52
C LEU A 370 -16.98 2.77 -30.03
N TRP A 371 -15.96 2.42 -29.22
CA TRP A 371 -15.85 2.79 -27.83
C TRP A 371 -14.83 3.92 -27.72
N TRP A 372 -15.33 5.16 -27.67
CA TRP A 372 -14.48 6.34 -27.61
C TRP A 372 -14.23 6.76 -26.18
N ARG A 373 -12.95 6.73 -25.78
CA ARG A 373 -12.47 7.16 -24.47
C ARG A 373 -11.40 8.22 -24.65
N PRO A 374 -11.71 9.52 -24.44
CA PRO A 374 -10.70 10.56 -24.42
C PRO A 374 -9.90 10.49 -23.10
N HIS A 375 -8.67 11.03 -23.12
CA HIS A 375 -7.89 11.20 -21.90
C HIS A 375 -8.69 12.03 -20.87
N PRO A 376 -8.69 11.68 -19.56
CA PRO A 376 -9.50 12.38 -18.53
C PRO A 376 -9.29 13.89 -18.47
N LEU A 377 -8.10 14.38 -18.79
CA LEU A 377 -7.79 15.82 -18.83
C LEU A 377 -8.03 16.46 -20.21
N TYR A 378 -8.73 15.80 -21.13
CA TYR A 378 -8.88 16.30 -22.51
C TYR A 378 -9.61 17.63 -22.56
N GLU A 379 -10.74 17.75 -21.89
CA GLU A 379 -11.56 18.97 -21.81
C GLU A 379 -10.81 20.10 -21.05
N ALA A 380 -10.24 19.79 -19.88
CA ALA A 380 -9.46 20.76 -19.10
C ALA A 380 -8.25 21.30 -19.88
N THR A 381 -7.60 20.44 -20.67
CA THR A 381 -6.49 20.87 -21.55
C THR A 381 -6.97 21.80 -22.66
N LEU A 382 -8.13 21.51 -23.26
CA LEU A 382 -8.73 22.42 -24.24
C LEU A 382 -9.08 23.77 -23.60
N GLU A 383 -9.71 23.77 -22.42
CA GLU A 383 -10.07 25.00 -21.69
C GLU A 383 -8.84 25.87 -21.40
N SER A 384 -7.74 25.26 -21.00
CA SER A 384 -6.50 25.96 -20.65
C SER A 384 -5.69 26.42 -21.87
N ILE A 385 -5.57 25.59 -22.92
CA ILE A 385 -4.60 25.81 -24.00
C ILE A 385 -5.29 26.22 -25.32
N MET A 386 -6.50 25.70 -25.58
CA MET A 386 -7.24 25.91 -26.84
C MET A 386 -8.72 26.33 -26.59
N PRO A 387 -8.98 27.39 -25.84
CA PRO A 387 -10.35 27.75 -25.41
C PRO A 387 -11.34 27.93 -26.57
N ALA A 388 -10.87 28.36 -27.74
CA ALA A 388 -11.72 28.49 -28.93
C ALA A 388 -12.27 27.15 -29.46
N GLN A 389 -11.72 26.01 -29.07
CA GLN A 389 -12.14 24.68 -29.53
C GLN A 389 -13.05 23.96 -28.52
N VAL A 390 -13.20 24.47 -27.31
CA VAL A 390 -13.97 23.85 -26.23
C VAL A 390 -15.42 23.60 -26.63
N ASP A 391 -16.11 24.63 -27.13
CA ASP A 391 -17.50 24.53 -27.55
C ASP A 391 -17.70 23.50 -28.68
N ARG A 392 -16.75 23.41 -29.59
CA ARG A 392 -16.79 22.41 -30.65
C ARG A 392 -16.65 21.01 -30.09
N TYR A 393 -15.69 20.79 -29.19
CA TYR A 393 -15.50 19.52 -28.54
C TYR A 393 -16.75 19.08 -27.77
N LYS A 394 -17.31 19.96 -26.94
CA LYS A 394 -18.55 19.68 -26.19
C LYS A 394 -19.72 19.28 -27.10
N LYS A 395 -19.87 19.96 -28.27
CA LYS A 395 -20.86 19.57 -29.26
C LYS A 395 -20.62 18.21 -29.88
N ILE A 396 -19.37 17.86 -30.18
CA ILE A 396 -19.00 16.53 -30.69
C ILE A 396 -19.38 15.45 -29.67
N VAL A 397 -18.97 15.62 -28.41
CA VAL A 397 -19.28 14.68 -27.32
C VAL A 397 -20.79 14.53 -27.14
N GLN A 398 -21.52 15.65 -27.04
CA GLN A 398 -22.96 15.61 -26.82
C GLN A 398 -23.69 14.91 -27.98
N LYS A 399 -23.34 15.26 -29.21
CA LYS A 399 -23.92 14.60 -30.39
C LYS A 399 -23.66 13.07 -30.34
N TYR A 400 -22.45 12.64 -30.04
CA TYR A 400 -22.11 11.22 -30.00
C TYR A 400 -22.88 10.46 -28.91
N LYS A 401 -23.05 11.07 -27.74
CA LYS A 401 -23.91 10.54 -26.67
C LYS A 401 -25.37 10.43 -27.09
N ASP A 402 -25.91 11.48 -27.73
CA ASP A 402 -27.32 11.54 -28.18
C ASP A 402 -27.63 10.56 -29.33
N ASP A 403 -26.68 10.36 -30.24
CA ASP A 403 -26.82 9.41 -31.36
C ASP A 403 -26.89 7.96 -30.88
N GLY A 404 -26.32 7.61 -29.73
CA GLY A 404 -26.36 6.28 -29.11
C GLY A 404 -25.83 5.13 -29.98
N THR A 405 -25.02 5.47 -30.99
CA THR A 405 -24.46 4.51 -31.96
C THR A 405 -23.18 3.85 -31.49
N GLY A 406 -22.55 4.40 -30.46
CA GLY A 406 -21.33 3.93 -29.83
C GLY A 406 -21.28 4.29 -28.35
N ILE A 407 -20.17 3.95 -27.72
CA ILE A 407 -19.95 4.19 -26.28
C ILE A 407 -19.01 5.39 -26.14
N PHE A 408 -19.46 6.43 -25.43
CA PHE A 408 -18.58 7.48 -24.90
C PHE A 408 -18.26 7.15 -23.46
N ASP A 409 -16.97 6.97 -23.16
CA ASP A 409 -16.51 6.56 -21.86
C ASP A 409 -15.62 7.65 -21.25
N ASP A 410 -16.16 8.37 -20.29
CA ASP A 410 -15.50 9.34 -19.43
C ASP A 410 -15.35 8.82 -17.98
N GLY A 411 -15.63 7.53 -17.78
CA GLY A 411 -15.57 6.87 -16.48
C GLY A 411 -14.14 6.74 -15.94
N MET A 412 -14.02 6.41 -14.67
CA MET A 412 -12.72 6.21 -14.03
C MET A 412 -12.11 4.83 -14.35
N ASP A 413 -12.94 3.81 -14.56
CA ASP A 413 -12.49 2.42 -14.77
C ASP A 413 -12.24 2.13 -16.26
N LEU A 414 -10.98 1.87 -16.59
CA LEU A 414 -10.55 1.49 -17.94
C LEU A 414 -10.76 0.00 -18.24
N SER A 415 -11.00 -0.81 -17.23
CA SER A 415 -11.00 -2.28 -17.36
C SER A 415 -12.02 -2.77 -18.37
N TRP A 416 -13.22 -2.18 -18.40
CA TRP A 416 -14.26 -2.55 -19.36
C TRP A 416 -13.86 -2.22 -20.79
N ALA A 417 -13.25 -1.06 -21.03
CA ALA A 417 -12.80 -0.69 -22.36
C ALA A 417 -11.72 -1.67 -22.88
N ILE A 418 -10.87 -2.19 -21.97
CA ILE A 418 -9.84 -3.18 -22.34
C ILE A 418 -10.46 -4.56 -22.58
N THR A 419 -11.37 -5.02 -21.71
CA THR A 419 -11.91 -6.38 -21.75
C THR A 419 -12.90 -6.60 -22.88
N GLU A 420 -13.70 -5.58 -23.22
CA GLU A 420 -14.70 -5.64 -24.27
C GLU A 420 -14.15 -5.33 -25.68
N THR A 421 -12.88 -4.94 -25.77
CA THR A 421 -12.28 -4.53 -27.04
C THR A 421 -11.85 -5.72 -27.90
N ASP A 422 -12.27 -5.73 -29.16
CA ASP A 422 -11.77 -6.64 -30.19
C ASP A 422 -10.60 -6.01 -30.99
N MET A 423 -10.58 -4.68 -31.09
CA MET A 423 -9.58 -3.93 -31.86
C MET A 423 -9.26 -2.59 -31.21
N TYR A 424 -8.00 -2.21 -31.20
CA TYR A 424 -7.55 -0.89 -30.75
C TYR A 424 -7.28 0.04 -31.95
N TYR A 425 -7.82 1.25 -31.88
CA TYR A 425 -7.53 2.34 -32.80
C TYR A 425 -7.34 3.62 -31.96
N GLY A 426 -6.15 4.17 -31.96
CA GLY A 426 -5.90 5.35 -31.15
C GLY A 426 -4.42 5.70 -31.05
N ASP A 427 -4.15 6.60 -30.13
CA ASP A 427 -2.82 7.11 -29.89
C ASP A 427 -2.11 6.26 -28.84
N GLU A 428 -0.79 6.25 -28.87
CA GLU A 428 0.02 5.69 -27.80
C GLU A 428 -0.07 6.60 -26.57
N SER A 429 -0.60 6.08 -25.46
CA SER A 429 -0.79 6.84 -24.22
C SER A 429 -0.48 5.99 -23.01
#